data_708bab772858621b62073dfc0cf99339
#
_entry.id   708bab772858621b62073dfc0cf99339
#
_cell.length_a   1.000
_cell.length_b   1.000
_cell.length_c   1.000
_cell.angle_alpha   90.00
_cell.angle_beta   90.00
_cell.angle_gamma   90.00
#
_symmetry.space_group_name_H-M   'P 1'
#
loop_
_entity.id
_entity.type
_entity.pdbx_description
1 polymer ?
#
loop_
_entity_poly.entity_id
_entity_poly.type
_entity_poly.pdbx_seq_one_letter_code
_entity_poly.pdbx_strand_id
1 'polypeptide(L)'
;METHVRIQVVLADEQAQEIFEYDVSSSSKIKNLMGLQEVVDFVKRTEADYSISISGQKVSQQHYLQPYDRVEFLRPLKLTPKEWRRKRARKE
;
A
#
# COMPACT_ATOMS: atom_id res chain seq x y z
N MET A 1 -26.58 11.23 -6.28
CA MET A 1 -26.46 9.94 -5.58
C MET A 1 -25.02 9.49 -5.63
N GLU A 2 -24.49 9.15 -4.47
CA GLU A 2 -23.09 8.75 -4.39
C GLU A 2 -22.93 7.32 -4.90
N THR A 3 -22.00 7.11 -5.81
CA THR A 3 -21.67 5.77 -6.26
C THR A 3 -20.47 5.26 -5.49
N HIS A 4 -20.36 3.95 -5.41
CA HIS A 4 -19.23 3.30 -4.77
C HIS A 4 -18.37 2.61 -5.82
N VAL A 5 -17.09 2.57 -5.56
CA VAL A 5 -16.14 1.87 -6.42
C VAL A 5 -15.41 0.84 -5.58
N ARG A 6 -15.11 -0.29 -6.19
CA ARG A 6 -14.34 -1.35 -5.53
C ARG A 6 -12.87 -1.14 -5.80
N ILE A 7 -12.07 -1.20 -4.74
CA ILE A 7 -10.63 -1.07 -4.83
C ILE A 7 -9.97 -2.20 -4.05
N GLN A 8 -8.69 -2.41 -4.33
CA GLN A 8 -7.86 -3.31 -3.52
C GLN A 8 -6.84 -2.49 -2.77
N VAL A 9 -6.58 -2.89 -1.53
CA VAL A 9 -5.53 -2.29 -0.71
C VAL A 9 -4.52 -3.38 -0.39
N VAL A 10 -3.27 -3.13 -0.76
CA VAL A 10 -2.16 -4.05 -0.50
C VAL A 10 -1.27 -3.44 0.56
N LEU A 11 -0.99 -4.20 1.61
CA LEU A 11 -0.09 -3.78 2.69
C LEU A 11 1.09 -4.75 2.68
N ALA A 12 2.24 -4.28 2.26
CA ALA A 12 3.41 -5.14 2.10
C ALA A 12 4.61 -4.60 2.85
N ASP A 13 5.25 -5.48 3.62
CA ASP A 13 6.51 -5.18 4.26
C ASP A 13 7.50 -6.32 3.94
N GLU A 14 8.61 -6.35 4.66
CA GLU A 14 9.66 -7.35 4.42
C GLU A 14 9.22 -8.78 4.69
N GLN A 15 8.20 -8.96 5.50
CA GLN A 15 7.81 -10.27 6.01
C GLN A 15 6.52 -10.80 5.42
N ALA A 16 5.59 -9.92 5.07
CA ALA A 16 4.27 -10.35 4.66
C ALA A 16 3.63 -9.36 3.70
N GLN A 17 2.69 -9.88 2.93
CA GLN A 17 1.85 -9.08 2.07
C GLN A 17 0.40 -9.46 2.36
N GLU A 18 -0.43 -8.45 2.61
CA GLU A 18 -1.85 -8.63 2.85
C GLU A 18 -2.63 -7.84 1.81
N ILE A 19 -3.72 -8.43 1.32
CA ILE A 19 -4.57 -7.82 0.31
C ILE A 19 -5.99 -7.76 0.83
N PHE A 20 -6.58 -6.57 0.79
CA PHE A 20 -7.95 -6.35 1.20
C PHE A 20 -8.74 -5.71 0.08
N GLU A 21 -10.02 -5.98 0.03
CA GLU A 21 -10.93 -5.33 -0.91
C GLU A 21 -11.91 -4.47 -0.16
N TYR A 22 -12.15 -3.27 -0.67
CA TYR A 22 -13.08 -2.32 -0.05
C TYR A 22 -13.96 -1.67 -1.11
N ASP A 23 -15.19 -1.36 -0.71
CA ASP A 23 -16.05 -0.49 -1.48
C ASP A 23 -15.98 0.88 -0.85
N VAL A 24 -15.59 1.88 -1.63
CA VAL A 24 -15.44 3.24 -1.16
C VAL A 24 -16.24 4.18 -2.03
N SER A 25 -16.55 5.36 -1.50
CA SER A 25 -17.23 6.40 -2.28
C SER A 25 -16.38 6.77 -3.49
N SER A 26 -17.03 7.03 -4.62
CA SER A 26 -16.35 7.41 -5.86
C SER A 26 -15.59 8.74 -5.74
N SER A 27 -15.87 9.52 -4.70
CA SER A 27 -15.17 10.78 -4.44
C SER A 27 -14.04 10.61 -3.43
N SER A 28 -13.72 9.39 -3.03
CA SER A 28 -12.69 9.13 -2.03
C SER A 28 -11.29 9.34 -2.60
N LYS A 29 -10.41 9.80 -1.72
CA LYS A 29 -8.97 9.91 -1.99
C LYS A 29 -8.24 8.87 -1.17
N ILE A 30 -6.97 8.65 -1.49
CA ILE A 30 -6.15 7.70 -0.74
C ILE A 30 -6.11 8.06 0.75
N LYS A 31 -6.10 9.36 1.08
CA LYS A 31 -6.08 9.78 2.49
C LYS A 31 -7.26 9.22 3.29
N ASN A 32 -8.38 8.95 2.62
CA ASN A 32 -9.55 8.37 3.31
C ASN A 32 -9.30 6.93 3.75
N LEU A 33 -8.34 6.25 3.13
CA LEU A 33 -7.96 4.89 3.51
C LEU A 33 -7.11 4.88 4.78
N MET A 34 -6.52 6.01 5.14
CA MET A 34 -5.64 6.10 6.31
C MET A 34 -6.38 5.88 7.63
N GLY A 35 -7.72 5.93 7.60
CA GLY A 35 -8.53 5.65 8.76
C GLY A 35 -8.91 4.19 8.92
N LEU A 36 -8.61 3.34 7.95
CA LEU A 36 -8.89 1.91 8.05
C LEU A 36 -7.96 1.27 9.08
N GLN A 37 -8.53 0.38 9.90
CA GLN A 37 -7.76 -0.23 10.98
C GLN A 37 -6.52 -0.96 10.46
N GLU A 38 -6.65 -1.68 9.36
CA GLU A 38 -5.55 -2.41 8.75
C GLU A 38 -4.42 -1.45 8.32
N VAL A 39 -4.80 -0.32 7.76
CA VAL A 39 -3.82 0.70 7.34
C VAL A 39 -3.18 1.37 8.56
N VAL A 40 -3.98 1.69 9.56
CA VAL A 40 -3.47 2.28 10.82
C VAL A 40 -2.42 1.36 11.44
N ASP A 41 -2.73 0.06 11.52
CA ASP A 41 -1.81 -0.92 12.08
C ASP A 41 -0.53 -1.02 11.24
N PHE A 42 -0.67 -0.98 9.92
CA PHE A 42 0.48 -1.01 9.02
C PHE A 42 1.40 0.20 9.23
N VAL A 43 0.80 1.39 9.33
CA VAL A 43 1.57 2.63 9.55
C VAL A 43 2.34 2.55 10.86
N LYS A 44 1.71 2.04 11.90
CA LYS A 44 2.38 1.88 13.20
C LYS A 44 3.50 0.86 13.11
N ARG A 45 3.25 -0.27 12.46
CA ARG A 45 4.22 -1.36 12.34
C ARG A 45 5.46 -0.92 11.55
N THR A 46 5.28 -0.07 10.56
CA THR A 46 6.37 0.41 9.71
C THR A 46 6.97 1.73 10.21
N GLU A 47 6.48 2.23 11.35
CA GLU A 47 6.92 3.52 11.91
C GLU A 47 6.77 4.66 10.90
N ALA A 48 5.68 4.63 10.13
CA ALA A 48 5.36 5.59 9.09
C ALA A 48 6.39 5.62 7.95
N ASP A 49 7.18 4.57 7.81
CA ASP A 49 8.18 4.46 6.74
C ASP A 49 7.61 3.57 5.63
N TYR A 50 6.84 4.17 4.74
CA TYR A 50 6.20 3.46 3.64
C TYR A 50 6.00 4.41 2.46
N SER A 51 5.76 3.83 1.29
CA SER A 51 5.37 4.59 0.11
C SER A 51 4.01 4.09 -0.38
N ILE A 52 3.33 4.93 -1.14
CA ILE A 52 2.02 4.62 -1.70
C ILE A 52 2.14 4.64 -3.22
N SER A 53 1.63 3.60 -3.87
CA SER A 53 1.62 3.55 -5.33
C SER A 53 0.33 2.92 -5.82
N ILE A 54 0.00 3.21 -7.08
CA ILE A 54 -1.10 2.57 -7.80
C ILE A 54 -0.52 2.07 -9.11
N SER A 55 -0.66 0.76 -9.34
CA SER A 55 -0.15 0.10 -10.55
C SER A 55 1.33 0.42 -10.80
N GLY A 56 2.11 0.44 -9.73
CA GLY A 56 3.55 0.66 -9.82
C GLY A 56 3.99 2.12 -9.87
N GLN A 57 3.05 3.06 -9.89
CA GLN A 57 3.38 4.49 -9.92
C GLN A 57 3.14 5.13 -8.57
N LYS A 58 4.13 5.86 -8.08
CA LYS A 58 3.98 6.56 -6.80
C LYS A 58 2.91 7.64 -6.91
N VAL A 59 2.06 7.71 -5.88
CA VAL A 59 0.99 8.70 -5.81
C VAL A 59 0.98 9.30 -4.42
N SER A 60 0.33 10.47 -4.30
CA SER A 60 0.17 11.13 -3.01
C SER A 60 -1.16 10.73 -2.37
N GLN A 61 -1.34 11.09 -1.10
CA GLN A 61 -2.60 10.85 -0.41
C GLN A 61 -3.76 11.66 -0.98
N GLN A 62 -3.47 12.65 -1.79
CA GLN A 62 -4.49 13.47 -2.42
C GLN A 62 -5.05 12.88 -3.71
N HIS A 63 -4.49 11.75 -4.15
CA HIS A 63 -4.94 11.08 -5.37
C HIS A 63 -6.36 10.52 -5.19
N TYR A 64 -7.23 10.79 -6.16
CA TYR A 64 -8.59 10.24 -6.16
C TYR A 64 -8.58 8.78 -6.58
N LEU A 65 -9.41 7.99 -5.90
CA LEU A 65 -9.51 6.56 -6.19
C LEU A 65 -10.42 6.33 -7.40
N GLN A 66 -9.98 5.45 -8.28
CA GLN A 66 -10.74 5.05 -9.46
C GLN A 66 -11.24 3.61 -9.28
N PRO A 67 -12.29 3.20 -10.04
CA PRO A 67 -12.78 1.82 -9.95
C PRO A 67 -11.65 0.82 -10.21
N TYR A 68 -11.58 -0.19 -9.37
CA TYR A 68 -10.64 -1.31 -9.48
C TYR A 68 -9.17 -0.90 -9.31
N ASP A 69 -8.90 0.27 -8.71
CA ASP A 69 -7.54 0.65 -8.37
C ASP A 69 -6.96 -0.33 -7.35
N ARG A 70 -5.68 -0.60 -7.51
CA ARG A 70 -4.92 -1.37 -6.55
C ARG A 70 -3.95 -0.43 -5.85
N VAL A 71 -4.31 -0.04 -4.64
CA VAL A 71 -3.50 0.88 -3.84
C VAL A 71 -2.51 0.06 -3.04
N GLU A 72 -1.23 0.33 -3.23
CA GLU A 72 -0.17 -0.42 -2.59
C GLU A 72 0.55 0.44 -1.57
N PHE A 73 0.53 0.00 -0.30
CA PHE A 73 1.30 0.60 0.77
C PHE A 73 2.51 -0.31 0.97
N LEU A 74 3.68 0.19 0.63
CA LEU A 74 4.89 -0.63 0.58
C LEU A 74 5.94 -0.06 1.53
N ARG A 75 6.46 -0.90 2.40
CA ARG A 75 7.60 -0.52 3.21
C ARG A 75 8.87 -0.72 2.39
N PRO A 76 9.69 0.32 2.20
CA PRO A 76 10.94 0.16 1.48
C PRO A 76 11.88 -0.75 2.26
N LEU A 77 12.61 -1.58 1.54
CA LEU A 77 13.64 -2.42 2.15
C LEU A 77 14.82 -1.55 2.52
N LYS A 78 15.25 -1.66 3.78
CA LYS A 78 16.37 -0.87 4.30
C LYS A 78 17.68 -1.63 4.20
N LEU A 79 17.89 -2.30 3.08
CA LEU A 79 19.11 -3.08 2.84
C LEU A 79 20.03 -2.34 1.88
N THR A 80 21.32 -2.46 2.13
CA THR A 80 22.31 -1.96 1.18
C THR A 80 22.27 -2.83 -0.08
N PRO A 81 22.73 -2.33 -1.23
CA PRO A 81 22.80 -3.16 -2.44
C PRO A 81 23.53 -4.47 -2.23
N LYS A 82 24.56 -4.47 -1.40
CA LYS A 82 25.33 -5.67 -1.09
C LYS A 82 24.47 -6.69 -0.33
N GLU A 83 23.72 -6.23 0.66
CA GLU A 83 22.84 -7.10 1.42
C GLU A 83 21.71 -7.65 0.57
N TRP A 84 21.22 -6.87 -0.38
CA TRP A 84 20.25 -7.32 -1.35
C TRP A 84 20.74 -8.53 -2.14
N ARG A 85 21.97 -8.46 -2.63
CA ARG A 85 22.56 -9.55 -3.40
C ARG A 85 22.67 -10.82 -2.57
N ARG A 86 23.12 -10.69 -1.33
CA ARG A 86 23.22 -11.85 -0.42
C ARG A 86 21.88 -12.50 -0.19
N LYS A 87 20.88 -11.68 0.06
CA LYS A 87 19.54 -12.17 0.33
C LYS A 87 18.98 -12.93 -0.86
N ARG A 88 19.25 -12.46 -2.06
CA ARG A 88 18.81 -13.16 -3.27
C ARG A 88 19.51 -14.51 -3.42
N ALA A 89 20.81 -14.53 -3.17
CA ALA A 89 21.58 -15.75 -3.29
C ALA A 89 21.07 -16.83 -2.34
N ARG A 90 20.63 -16.43 -1.16
CA ARG A 90 20.12 -17.38 -0.17
C ARG A 90 18.77 -17.99 -0.52
N LYS A 91 18.06 -17.42 -1.46
CA LYS A 91 16.74 -17.92 -1.85
C LYS A 91 16.80 -19.08 -2.82
N GLU A 92 17.94 -19.39 -3.33
CA GLU A 92 18.11 -20.48 -4.27
C GLU A 92 18.25 -21.82 -3.59
#